data_6dfe0370d0d6e509bbf478f51daec5d6
#
_entry.id   6dfe0370d0d6e509bbf478f51daec5d6
#
_cell.length_a   1.000
_cell.length_b   1.000
_cell.length_c   1.000
_cell.angle_alpha   90.00
_cell.angle_beta   90.00
_cell.angle_gamma   90.00
#
_symmetry.space_group_name_H-M   'P 1'
#
loop_
_entity.id
_entity.type
_entity.pdbx_description
1 polymer ?
#
loop_
_entity_poly.entity_id
_entity_poly.type
_entity_poly.pdbx_seq_one_letter_code
_entity_poly.pdbx_strand_id
1 'polypeptide(L)'
;MKASVILAEPKRSIVEIRNIFKSYHRENLAVPVLHDITFDIAEGEFLALMGPSGSGKTTLLNLLAGIDKADSGTIRVGGVDITALSETELAHWRANNVGFIFQFYNLIPVLKAVENVELPLHLTALSRRERREHAEMALRMVSLEHRMDHYPKEMSGGEQQRVAIARAIVTDPTILVADEPTGDLDRVSAEEILTMMERLNAEMGKTIVMVTHDPRAAQRAKLVRLLDKGYMNDAPAQNPLSA
;
A
#
# COMPACT_ATOMS: atom_id res chain seq x y z
N MET A 1 -1.94 43.83 16.06
CA MET A 1 -2.60 42.85 15.22
C MET A 1 -2.12 41.46 15.68
N LYS A 2 -3.00 40.69 16.34
CA LYS A 2 -2.68 39.32 16.77
C LYS A 2 -2.92 38.40 15.56
N ALA A 3 -1.87 37.75 15.06
CA ALA A 3 -2.00 36.70 14.06
C ALA A 3 -2.74 35.52 14.71
N SER A 4 -3.94 35.24 14.25
CA SER A 4 -4.68 34.02 14.59
C SER A 4 -3.91 32.84 14.00
N VAL A 5 -3.30 32.03 14.84
CA VAL A 5 -2.80 30.71 14.46
C VAL A 5 -4.07 29.87 14.18
N ILE A 6 -4.35 29.65 12.89
CA ILE A 6 -5.36 28.69 12.47
C ILE A 6 -4.78 27.32 12.81
N LEU A 7 -5.20 26.73 13.92
CA LEU A 7 -4.95 25.33 14.23
C LEU A 7 -5.65 24.52 13.13
N ALA A 8 -4.88 23.84 12.30
CA ALA A 8 -5.43 22.90 11.32
C ALA A 8 -6.26 21.86 12.10
N GLU A 9 -7.50 21.63 11.67
CA GLU A 9 -8.33 20.58 12.26
C GLU A 9 -7.58 19.23 12.20
N PRO A 10 -7.66 18.40 13.24
CA PRO A 10 -7.01 17.11 13.26
C PRO A 10 -7.58 16.28 12.08
N LYS A 11 -6.69 15.84 11.19
CA LYS A 11 -7.08 14.99 10.06
C LYS A 11 -7.76 13.74 10.56
N ARG A 12 -8.87 13.36 9.92
CA ARG A 12 -9.61 12.13 10.25
C ARG A 12 -8.69 10.92 10.09
N SER A 13 -8.71 10.02 11.07
CA SER A 13 -8.05 8.72 10.95
C SER A 13 -8.78 7.86 9.92
N ILE A 14 -8.07 7.39 8.89
CA ILE A 14 -8.62 6.48 7.89
C ILE A 14 -8.32 5.02 8.25
N VAL A 15 -7.20 4.77 8.95
CA VAL A 15 -6.83 3.48 9.50
C VAL A 15 -6.62 3.62 11.00
N GLU A 16 -7.28 2.77 11.78
CA GLU A 16 -7.12 2.68 13.23
C GLU A 16 -6.70 1.25 13.59
N ILE A 17 -5.59 1.11 14.30
CA ILE A 17 -5.03 -0.16 14.73
C ILE A 17 -4.95 -0.16 16.24
N ARG A 18 -5.52 -1.18 16.89
CA ARG A 18 -5.61 -1.27 18.35
C ARG A 18 -5.23 -2.65 18.85
N ASN A 19 -4.15 -2.71 19.64
CA ASN A 19 -3.68 -3.89 20.36
C ASN A 19 -3.57 -5.14 19.50
N ILE A 20 -2.97 -5.01 18.29
CA ILE A 20 -2.83 -6.12 17.36
C ILE A 20 -1.73 -7.06 17.81
N PHE A 21 -2.10 -8.35 17.90
CA PHE A 21 -1.20 -9.47 18.07
C PHE A 21 -1.31 -10.42 16.88
N LYS A 22 -0.17 -10.98 16.45
CA LYS A 22 -0.12 -11.98 15.39
C LYS A 22 1.00 -12.97 15.65
N SER A 23 0.65 -14.26 15.56
CA SER A 23 1.58 -15.39 15.60
C SER A 23 1.36 -16.32 14.41
N TYR A 24 2.40 -16.97 13.95
CA TYR A 24 2.30 -18.08 13.02
C TYR A 24 2.67 -19.40 13.73
N HIS A 25 2.08 -20.49 13.28
CA HIS A 25 2.39 -21.82 13.79
C HIS A 25 3.38 -22.52 12.84
N ARG A 26 4.48 -22.98 13.40
CA ARG A 26 5.42 -23.83 12.71
C ARG A 26 5.43 -25.17 13.43
N GLU A 27 4.79 -26.18 12.84
CA GLU A 27 4.48 -27.44 13.51
C GLU A 27 3.70 -27.18 14.82
N ASN A 28 4.29 -27.51 15.98
CA ASN A 28 3.68 -27.28 17.30
C ASN A 28 4.19 -26.01 18.02
N LEU A 29 5.01 -25.21 17.36
CA LEU A 29 5.60 -24.01 17.95
C LEU A 29 4.86 -22.76 17.46
N ALA A 30 4.28 -21.98 18.37
CA ALA A 30 3.79 -20.65 18.06
C ALA A 30 4.97 -19.67 17.96
N VAL A 31 5.10 -18.99 16.82
CA VAL A 31 6.12 -17.96 16.59
C VAL A 31 5.43 -16.61 16.57
N PRO A 32 5.49 -15.83 17.64
CA PRO A 32 4.90 -14.50 17.68
C PRO A 32 5.66 -13.55 16.76
N VAL A 33 4.93 -12.73 16.00
CA VAL A 33 5.46 -11.83 14.97
C VAL A 33 5.09 -10.38 15.23
N LEU A 34 3.89 -10.10 15.76
CA LEU A 34 3.46 -8.74 16.14
C LEU A 34 2.97 -8.75 17.58
N HIS A 35 3.37 -7.71 18.32
CA HIS A 35 3.11 -7.58 19.76
C HIS A 35 2.50 -6.22 20.06
N ASP A 36 1.21 -6.18 20.40
CA ASP A 36 0.49 -5.01 20.91
C ASP A 36 0.63 -3.77 20.00
N ILE A 37 0.48 -3.95 18.70
CA ILE A 37 0.61 -2.86 17.74
C ILE A 37 -0.61 -1.95 17.83
N THR A 38 -0.36 -0.67 18.14
CA THR A 38 -1.41 0.36 18.25
C THR A 38 -0.92 1.66 17.62
N PHE A 39 -1.59 2.14 16.57
CA PHE A 39 -1.37 3.46 15.95
C PHE A 39 -2.48 3.80 14.97
N ASP A 40 -2.50 5.05 14.52
CA ASP A 40 -3.43 5.56 13.53
C ASP A 40 -2.69 6.04 12.29
N ILE A 41 -3.39 6.04 11.14
CA ILE A 41 -2.96 6.64 9.88
C ILE A 41 -4.04 7.63 9.46
N ALA A 42 -3.64 8.88 9.25
CA ALA A 42 -4.55 9.92 8.82
C ALA A 42 -4.91 9.78 7.33
N GLU A 43 -6.09 10.26 6.95
CA GLU A 43 -6.50 10.33 5.54
C GLU A 43 -5.52 11.20 4.73
N GLY A 44 -5.08 10.68 3.57
CA GLY A 44 -4.07 11.33 2.73
C GLY A 44 -2.65 11.33 3.32
N GLU A 45 -2.37 10.44 4.27
CA GLU A 45 -1.03 10.25 4.80
C GLU A 45 -0.21 9.30 3.93
N PHE A 46 1.08 9.57 3.79
CA PHE A 46 2.05 8.64 3.22
C PHE A 46 2.96 8.16 4.35
N LEU A 47 2.73 6.92 4.79
CA LEU A 47 3.47 6.26 5.86
C LEU A 47 4.47 5.26 5.28
N ALA A 48 5.74 5.31 5.71
CA ALA A 48 6.72 4.25 5.52
C ALA A 48 6.91 3.44 6.80
N LEU A 49 6.80 2.12 6.68
CA LEU A 49 7.15 1.15 7.72
C LEU A 49 8.55 0.62 7.45
N MET A 50 9.49 0.95 8.31
CA MET A 50 10.87 0.49 8.24
C MET A 50 11.18 -0.55 9.33
N GLY A 51 12.27 -1.25 9.18
CA GLY A 51 12.80 -2.19 10.18
C GLY A 51 13.60 -3.32 9.53
N PRO A 52 14.34 -4.12 10.33
CA PRO A 52 15.13 -5.23 9.82
C PRO A 52 14.26 -6.31 9.16
N SER A 53 14.90 -7.19 8.36
CA SER A 53 14.21 -8.35 7.80
C SER A 53 13.65 -9.22 8.93
N GLY A 54 12.42 -9.73 8.76
CA GLY A 54 11.75 -10.54 9.78
C GLY A 54 11.14 -9.76 10.94
N SER A 55 11.13 -8.42 10.93
CA SER A 55 10.53 -7.64 12.02
C SER A 55 8.98 -7.62 12.03
N GLY A 56 8.31 -8.20 11.01
CA GLY A 56 6.85 -8.26 10.94
C GLY A 56 6.21 -7.24 10.00
N LYS A 57 6.96 -6.44 9.24
CA LYS A 57 6.44 -5.38 8.34
C LYS A 57 5.43 -5.89 7.31
N THR A 58 5.81 -6.91 6.54
CA THR A 58 4.93 -7.53 5.53
C THR A 58 3.72 -8.19 6.20
N THR A 59 3.88 -8.77 7.40
CA THR A 59 2.77 -9.29 8.19
C THR A 59 1.78 -8.17 8.53
N LEU A 60 2.25 -7.05 9.08
CA LEU A 60 1.40 -5.91 9.40
C LEU A 60 0.72 -5.34 8.14
N LEU A 61 1.44 -5.24 7.02
CA LEU A 61 0.89 -4.80 5.75
C LEU A 61 -0.25 -5.73 5.27
N ASN A 62 -0.04 -7.06 5.39
CA ASN A 62 -1.04 -8.05 5.00
C ASN A 62 -2.30 -8.01 5.90
N LEU A 63 -2.14 -7.71 7.19
CA LEU A 63 -3.28 -7.49 8.10
C LEU A 63 -4.07 -6.24 7.69
N LEU A 64 -3.40 -5.13 7.39
CA LEU A 64 -4.03 -3.89 6.92
C LEU A 64 -4.75 -4.07 5.58
N ALA A 65 -4.19 -4.90 4.71
CA ALA A 65 -4.78 -5.22 3.42
C ALA A 65 -5.92 -6.27 3.52
N GLY A 66 -6.17 -6.85 4.68
CA GLY A 66 -7.13 -7.94 4.84
C GLY A 66 -6.74 -9.22 4.07
N ILE A 67 -5.45 -9.46 3.83
CA ILE A 67 -4.93 -10.69 3.24
C ILE A 67 -4.76 -11.76 4.32
N ASP A 68 -4.38 -11.34 5.53
CA ASP A 68 -4.25 -12.18 6.71
C ASP A 68 -5.13 -11.63 7.84
N LYS A 69 -5.36 -12.40 8.90
CA LYS A 69 -6.13 -12.02 10.08
C LYS A 69 -5.26 -11.93 11.31
N ALA A 70 -5.52 -10.92 12.14
CA ALA A 70 -4.90 -10.81 13.46
C ALA A 70 -5.43 -11.91 14.41
N ASP A 71 -4.60 -12.35 15.35
CA ASP A 71 -5.02 -13.29 16.40
C ASP A 71 -5.89 -12.57 17.45
N SER A 72 -5.61 -11.29 17.70
CA SER A 72 -6.42 -10.43 18.58
C SER A 72 -6.20 -8.95 18.25
N GLY A 73 -7.04 -8.08 18.81
CA GLY A 73 -7.06 -6.65 18.54
C GLY A 73 -8.04 -6.27 17.44
N THR A 74 -8.00 -5.01 17.02
CA THR A 74 -8.96 -4.45 16.05
C THR A 74 -8.22 -3.61 15.00
N ILE A 75 -8.62 -3.78 13.74
CA ILE A 75 -8.19 -2.93 12.62
C ILE A 75 -9.44 -2.35 11.96
N ARG A 76 -9.51 -1.02 11.91
CA ARG A 76 -10.56 -0.32 11.17
C ARG A 76 -9.95 0.44 10.01
N VAL A 77 -10.58 0.33 8.84
CA VAL A 77 -10.18 1.05 7.63
C VAL A 77 -11.41 1.68 7.00
N GLY A 78 -11.38 3.00 6.80
CA GLY A 78 -12.54 3.73 6.30
C GLY A 78 -13.78 3.64 7.23
N GLY A 79 -13.56 3.39 8.53
CA GLY A 79 -14.62 3.19 9.52
C GLY A 79 -15.15 1.76 9.61
N VAL A 80 -14.73 0.85 8.72
CA VAL A 80 -15.12 -0.57 8.75
C VAL A 80 -14.15 -1.37 9.60
N ASP A 81 -14.64 -2.13 10.57
CA ASP A 81 -13.85 -3.08 11.36
C ASP A 81 -13.60 -4.34 10.51
N ILE A 82 -12.41 -4.45 9.93
CA ILE A 82 -12.05 -5.56 9.03
C ILE A 82 -11.73 -6.85 9.79
N THR A 83 -11.44 -6.76 11.10
CA THR A 83 -11.17 -7.95 11.92
C THR A 83 -12.43 -8.75 12.24
N ALA A 84 -13.59 -8.09 12.20
CA ALA A 84 -14.89 -8.72 12.44
C ALA A 84 -15.50 -9.39 11.19
N LEU A 85 -14.94 -9.15 9.99
CA LEU A 85 -15.48 -9.65 8.73
C LEU A 85 -15.19 -11.15 8.55
N SER A 86 -16.17 -11.86 7.98
CA SER A 86 -15.97 -13.23 7.45
C SER A 86 -15.00 -13.20 6.25
N GLU A 87 -14.46 -14.34 5.86
CA GLU A 87 -13.54 -14.43 4.71
C GLU A 87 -14.14 -13.86 3.42
N THR A 88 -15.41 -14.14 3.17
CA THR A 88 -16.12 -13.66 1.98
C THR A 88 -16.31 -12.16 2.02
N GLU A 89 -16.75 -11.60 3.16
CA GLU A 89 -16.92 -10.16 3.34
C GLU A 89 -15.57 -9.45 3.23
N LEU A 90 -14.51 -10.01 3.83
CA LEU A 90 -13.16 -9.46 3.76
C LEU A 90 -12.61 -9.44 2.33
N ALA A 91 -12.88 -10.49 1.54
CA ALA A 91 -12.51 -10.53 0.13
C ALA A 91 -13.22 -9.44 -0.69
N HIS A 92 -14.52 -9.25 -0.48
CA HIS A 92 -15.28 -8.16 -1.13
C HIS A 92 -14.81 -6.77 -0.67
N TRP A 93 -14.59 -6.61 0.63
CA TRP A 93 -14.06 -5.36 1.18
C TRP A 93 -12.70 -5.01 0.56
N ARG A 94 -11.77 -5.97 0.53
CA ARG A 94 -10.43 -5.80 -0.04
C ARG A 94 -10.46 -5.38 -1.50
N ALA A 95 -11.32 -6.03 -2.31
CA ALA A 95 -11.44 -5.74 -3.73
C ALA A 95 -11.84 -4.27 -4.02
N ASN A 96 -12.57 -3.64 -3.10
CA ASN A 96 -13.06 -2.27 -3.26
C ASN A 96 -12.22 -1.21 -2.52
N ASN A 97 -11.46 -1.62 -1.51
CA ASN A 97 -10.83 -0.66 -0.59
C ASN A 97 -9.30 -0.68 -0.60
N VAL A 98 -8.68 -1.71 -1.19
CA VAL A 98 -7.22 -1.88 -1.14
C VAL A 98 -6.62 -1.98 -2.53
N GLY A 99 -5.70 -1.08 -2.84
CA GLY A 99 -4.80 -1.22 -3.98
C GLY A 99 -3.46 -1.79 -3.50
N PHE A 100 -3.03 -2.92 -4.06
CA PHE A 100 -1.80 -3.57 -3.65
C PHE A 100 -0.69 -3.42 -4.70
N ILE A 101 0.49 -2.95 -4.27
CA ILE A 101 1.70 -2.78 -5.08
C ILE A 101 2.75 -3.74 -4.50
N PHE A 102 3.21 -4.69 -5.30
CA PHE A 102 4.18 -5.72 -4.91
C PHE A 102 5.57 -5.41 -5.41
N GLN A 103 6.58 -5.97 -4.77
CA GLN A 103 7.98 -5.90 -5.19
C GLN A 103 8.18 -6.51 -6.61
N PHE A 104 7.62 -7.68 -6.88
CA PHE A 104 7.74 -8.40 -8.16
C PHE A 104 6.55 -8.18 -9.09
N TYR A 105 5.95 -7.00 -9.11
CA TYR A 105 4.87 -6.54 -9.97
C TYR A 105 3.61 -7.42 -9.97
N ASN A 106 3.74 -8.73 -9.91
CA ASN A 106 2.67 -9.74 -9.96
C ASN A 106 1.69 -9.52 -11.12
N LEU A 107 2.24 -9.20 -12.31
CA LEU A 107 1.48 -9.13 -13.54
C LEU A 107 1.25 -10.53 -14.10
N ILE A 108 0.07 -10.73 -14.70
CA ILE A 108 -0.23 -11.97 -15.40
C ILE A 108 0.44 -11.92 -16.77
N PRO A 109 1.43 -12.81 -17.05
CA PRO A 109 2.34 -12.65 -18.19
C PRO A 109 1.67 -12.85 -19.54
N VAL A 110 0.52 -13.53 -19.58
CA VAL A 110 -0.26 -13.80 -20.80
C VAL A 110 -1.31 -12.72 -21.09
N LEU A 111 -1.44 -11.72 -20.21
CA LEU A 111 -2.33 -10.58 -20.38
C LEU A 111 -1.52 -9.33 -20.77
N LYS A 112 -2.09 -8.51 -21.64
CA LYS A 112 -1.55 -7.19 -21.98
C LYS A 112 -1.56 -6.26 -20.77
N ALA A 113 -0.83 -5.14 -20.83
CA ALA A 113 -0.80 -4.13 -19.79
C ALA A 113 -2.22 -3.68 -19.38
N VAL A 114 -3.04 -3.29 -20.35
CA VAL A 114 -4.40 -2.84 -20.09
C VAL A 114 -5.30 -3.94 -19.49
N GLU A 115 -5.13 -5.19 -19.93
CA GLU A 115 -5.89 -6.33 -19.40
C GLU A 115 -5.48 -6.65 -17.95
N ASN A 116 -4.19 -6.49 -17.60
CA ASN A 116 -3.72 -6.59 -16.21
C ASN A 116 -4.36 -5.52 -15.32
N VAL A 117 -4.54 -4.29 -15.83
CA VAL A 117 -5.18 -3.20 -15.10
C VAL A 117 -6.70 -3.40 -14.99
N GLU A 118 -7.34 -4.03 -15.98
CA GLU A 118 -8.77 -4.37 -15.96
C GLU A 118 -9.14 -5.40 -14.89
N LEU A 119 -8.19 -6.26 -14.43
CA LEU A 119 -8.49 -7.40 -13.56
C LEU A 119 -9.33 -7.06 -12.31
N PRO A 120 -8.99 -6.04 -11.49
CA PRO A 120 -9.81 -5.69 -10.34
C PRO A 120 -11.22 -5.23 -10.71
N LEU A 121 -11.39 -4.62 -11.87
CA LEU A 121 -12.68 -4.10 -12.34
C LEU A 121 -13.67 -5.21 -12.72
N HIS A 122 -13.21 -6.45 -12.92
CA HIS A 122 -14.12 -7.59 -13.15
C HIS A 122 -15.00 -7.93 -11.94
N LEU A 123 -14.64 -7.44 -10.74
CA LEU A 123 -15.43 -7.59 -9.52
C LEU A 123 -16.43 -6.45 -9.31
N THR A 124 -16.50 -5.50 -10.23
CA THR A 124 -17.43 -4.35 -10.20
C THR A 124 -18.64 -4.57 -11.13
N ALA A 125 -19.64 -3.70 -11.00
CA ALA A 125 -20.81 -3.70 -11.89
C ALA A 125 -20.56 -3.04 -13.26
N LEU A 126 -19.34 -2.57 -13.54
CA LEU A 126 -19.00 -1.88 -14.79
C LEU A 126 -19.14 -2.80 -16.00
N SER A 127 -19.67 -2.26 -17.10
CA SER A 127 -19.68 -2.93 -18.40
C SER A 127 -18.26 -3.14 -18.93
N ARG A 128 -18.11 -4.04 -19.92
CA ARG A 128 -16.79 -4.29 -20.56
C ARG A 128 -16.17 -2.99 -21.12
N ARG A 129 -16.97 -2.11 -21.70
CA ARG A 129 -16.50 -0.83 -22.25
C ARG A 129 -16.01 0.10 -21.16
N GLU A 130 -16.78 0.25 -20.08
CA GLU A 130 -16.40 1.11 -18.94
C GLU A 130 -15.12 0.60 -18.27
N ARG A 131 -14.99 -0.72 -18.03
CA ARG A 131 -13.75 -1.29 -17.49
C ARG A 131 -12.52 -0.93 -18.35
N ARG A 132 -12.67 -1.05 -19.67
CA ARG A 132 -11.60 -0.70 -20.62
C ARG A 132 -11.24 0.78 -20.54
N GLU A 133 -12.22 1.68 -20.53
CA GLU A 133 -12.03 3.13 -20.42
C GLU A 133 -11.31 3.50 -19.10
N HIS A 134 -11.69 2.88 -17.97
CA HIS A 134 -11.04 3.07 -16.68
C HIS A 134 -9.58 2.57 -16.69
N ALA A 135 -9.33 1.39 -17.23
CA ALA A 135 -7.97 0.83 -17.30
C ALA A 135 -7.05 1.69 -18.18
N GLU A 136 -7.54 2.17 -19.33
CA GLU A 136 -6.77 3.08 -20.19
C GLU A 136 -6.49 4.42 -19.49
N MET A 137 -7.46 4.95 -18.74
CA MET A 137 -7.25 6.16 -17.95
C MET A 137 -6.17 5.94 -16.89
N ALA A 138 -6.22 4.82 -16.14
CA ALA A 138 -5.20 4.50 -15.14
C ALA A 138 -3.80 4.36 -15.77
N LEU A 139 -3.69 3.77 -16.96
CA LEU A 139 -2.41 3.68 -17.68
C LEU A 139 -1.90 5.05 -18.15
N ARG A 140 -2.77 5.96 -18.57
CA ARG A 140 -2.36 7.36 -18.88
C ARG A 140 -1.83 8.07 -17.64
N MET A 141 -2.46 7.86 -16.46
CA MET A 141 -2.01 8.47 -15.19
C MET A 141 -0.58 8.05 -14.81
N VAL A 142 -0.14 6.87 -15.24
CA VAL A 142 1.22 6.37 -15.02
C VAL A 142 2.13 6.51 -16.27
N SER A 143 1.69 7.30 -17.29
CA SER A 143 2.44 7.60 -18.53
C SER A 143 2.77 6.35 -19.36
N LEU A 144 1.82 5.42 -19.48
CA LEU A 144 1.95 4.18 -20.23
C LEU A 144 0.90 4.04 -21.36
N GLU A 145 0.34 5.14 -21.86
CA GLU A 145 -0.61 5.14 -22.97
C GLU A 145 -0.06 4.47 -24.25
N HIS A 146 1.23 4.55 -24.46
CA HIS A 146 1.93 3.96 -25.61
C HIS A 146 2.26 2.46 -25.41
N ARG A 147 2.00 1.90 -24.24
CA ARG A 147 2.31 0.51 -23.84
C ARG A 147 1.07 -0.35 -23.55
N MET A 148 -0.13 0.18 -23.72
CA MET A 148 -1.38 -0.51 -23.33
C MET A 148 -1.52 -1.92 -23.90
N ASP A 149 -1.06 -2.14 -25.15
CA ASP A 149 -1.17 -3.41 -25.85
C ASP A 149 0.06 -4.33 -25.72
N HIS A 150 1.07 -3.94 -24.93
CA HIS A 150 2.27 -4.74 -24.70
C HIS A 150 2.05 -5.78 -23.59
N TYR A 151 2.73 -6.91 -23.72
CA TYR A 151 2.81 -7.93 -22.68
C TYR A 151 3.94 -7.62 -21.68
N PRO A 152 3.87 -8.11 -20.44
CA PRO A 152 4.90 -7.86 -19.43
C PRO A 152 6.33 -8.16 -19.89
N LYS A 153 6.55 -9.23 -20.65
CA LYS A 153 7.86 -9.61 -21.20
C LYS A 153 8.46 -8.60 -22.19
N GLU A 154 7.66 -7.68 -22.70
CA GLU A 154 8.04 -6.65 -23.67
C GLU A 154 8.28 -5.29 -23.00
N MET A 155 8.21 -5.26 -21.66
CA MET A 155 8.27 -4.06 -20.82
C MET A 155 9.47 -4.11 -19.87
N SER A 156 10.09 -2.96 -19.62
CA SER A 156 11.11 -2.82 -18.59
C SER A 156 10.52 -3.05 -17.18
N GLY A 157 11.37 -3.30 -16.17
CA GLY A 157 10.92 -3.44 -14.77
C GLY A 157 10.14 -2.22 -14.29
N GLY A 158 10.62 -1.01 -14.57
CA GLY A 158 9.92 0.23 -14.23
C GLY A 158 8.58 0.39 -14.94
N GLU A 159 8.45 -0.02 -16.21
CA GLU A 159 7.17 -0.03 -16.92
C GLU A 159 6.21 -1.06 -16.32
N GLN A 160 6.68 -2.27 -15.97
CA GLN A 160 5.88 -3.29 -15.31
C GLN A 160 5.38 -2.82 -13.94
N GLN A 161 6.22 -2.14 -13.16
CA GLN A 161 5.82 -1.57 -11.87
C GLN A 161 4.79 -0.46 -12.05
N ARG A 162 4.90 0.39 -13.07
CA ARG A 162 3.87 1.38 -13.40
C ARG A 162 2.54 0.72 -13.79
N VAL A 163 2.54 -0.40 -14.51
CA VAL A 163 1.31 -1.19 -14.76
C VAL A 163 0.72 -1.71 -13.45
N ALA A 164 1.56 -2.23 -12.53
CA ALA A 164 1.10 -2.71 -11.23
C ALA A 164 0.50 -1.57 -10.38
N ILE A 165 1.07 -0.36 -10.45
CA ILE A 165 0.50 0.83 -9.80
C ILE A 165 -0.84 1.21 -10.44
N ALA A 166 -0.92 1.25 -11.78
CA ALA A 166 -2.18 1.52 -12.48
C ALA A 166 -3.28 0.53 -12.07
N ARG A 167 -2.95 -0.77 -11.98
CA ARG A 167 -3.85 -1.81 -11.47
C ARG A 167 -4.27 -1.55 -10.03
N ALA A 168 -3.36 -1.08 -9.19
CA ALA A 168 -3.66 -0.81 -7.78
C ALA A 168 -4.60 0.39 -7.58
N ILE A 169 -4.57 1.40 -8.47
CA ILE A 169 -5.38 2.61 -8.34
C ILE A 169 -6.70 2.58 -9.13
N VAL A 170 -6.89 1.62 -10.04
CA VAL A 170 -7.99 1.62 -11.02
C VAL A 170 -9.38 1.52 -10.40
N THR A 171 -9.49 0.93 -9.20
CA THR A 171 -10.75 0.84 -8.42
C THR A 171 -10.97 2.02 -7.49
N ASP A 172 -10.09 3.03 -7.52
CA ASP A 172 -10.12 4.17 -6.60
C ASP A 172 -10.15 3.75 -5.11
N PRO A 173 -9.18 2.93 -4.64
CA PRO A 173 -9.23 2.32 -3.31
C PRO A 173 -9.05 3.33 -2.17
N THR A 174 -9.56 2.96 -0.98
CA THR A 174 -9.42 3.73 0.26
C THR A 174 -7.97 3.87 0.70
N ILE A 175 -7.18 2.77 0.56
CA ILE A 175 -5.76 2.75 0.89
C ILE A 175 -4.94 2.06 -0.21
N LEU A 176 -3.71 2.53 -0.40
CA LEU A 176 -2.68 1.84 -1.17
C LEU A 176 -1.68 1.21 -0.21
N VAL A 177 -1.41 -0.07 -0.37
CA VAL A 177 -0.38 -0.81 0.38
C VAL A 177 0.72 -1.23 -0.57
N ALA A 178 1.96 -0.96 -0.23
CA ALA A 178 3.12 -1.22 -1.08
C ALA A 178 4.18 -2.01 -0.30
N ASP A 179 4.49 -3.21 -0.76
CA ASP A 179 5.53 -4.07 -0.17
C ASP A 179 6.78 -3.99 -1.04
N GLU A 180 7.81 -3.26 -0.57
CA GLU A 180 9.10 -3.03 -1.23
C GLU A 180 8.94 -2.60 -2.72
N PRO A 181 8.17 -1.54 -3.04
CA PRO A 181 7.73 -1.24 -4.40
C PRO A 181 8.86 -0.91 -5.38
N THR A 182 10.08 -0.70 -4.90
CA THR A 182 11.27 -0.38 -5.68
C THR A 182 12.40 -1.41 -5.53
N GLY A 183 12.15 -2.51 -4.79
CA GLY A 183 13.20 -3.46 -4.41
C GLY A 183 13.81 -4.26 -5.57
N ASP A 184 13.12 -4.35 -6.72
CA ASP A 184 13.59 -5.06 -7.93
C ASP A 184 13.91 -4.10 -9.09
N LEU A 185 14.08 -2.81 -8.80
CA LEU A 185 14.30 -1.77 -9.81
C LEU A 185 15.72 -1.22 -9.77
N ASP A 186 16.22 -0.82 -10.94
CA ASP A 186 17.39 0.04 -11.00
C ASP A 186 17.11 1.41 -10.36
N ARG A 187 18.19 2.15 -10.06
CA ARG A 187 18.09 3.41 -9.33
C ARG A 187 17.21 4.46 -10.02
N VAL A 188 17.27 4.55 -11.34
CA VAL A 188 16.52 5.58 -12.10
C VAL A 188 15.03 5.22 -12.06
N SER A 189 14.68 3.99 -12.38
CA SER A 189 13.31 3.49 -12.32
C SER A 189 12.74 3.59 -10.90
N ALA A 190 13.53 3.29 -9.87
CA ALA A 190 13.11 3.42 -8.47
C ALA A 190 12.72 4.87 -8.12
N GLU A 191 13.53 5.87 -8.52
CA GLU A 191 13.23 7.29 -8.29
C GLU A 191 11.95 7.73 -9.01
N GLU A 192 11.72 7.26 -10.24
CA GLU A 192 10.50 7.54 -11.00
C GLU A 192 9.26 6.98 -10.30
N ILE A 193 9.33 5.73 -9.79
CA ILE A 193 8.23 5.08 -9.05
C ILE A 193 7.94 5.83 -7.74
N LEU A 194 8.96 6.18 -6.97
CA LEU A 194 8.78 6.94 -5.72
C LEU A 194 8.16 8.31 -5.98
N THR A 195 8.62 9.02 -7.01
CA THR A 195 8.03 10.31 -7.43
C THR A 195 6.56 10.16 -7.83
N MET A 196 6.22 9.07 -8.52
CA MET A 196 4.82 8.76 -8.87
C MET A 196 3.98 8.52 -7.62
N MET A 197 4.47 7.77 -6.63
CA MET A 197 3.77 7.54 -5.38
C MET A 197 3.57 8.85 -4.59
N GLU A 198 4.57 9.74 -4.55
CA GLU A 198 4.43 11.08 -3.96
C GLU A 198 3.32 11.88 -4.65
N ARG A 199 3.25 11.84 -5.99
CA ARG A 199 2.18 12.52 -6.74
C ARG A 199 0.81 11.94 -6.44
N LEU A 200 0.65 10.61 -6.39
CA LEU A 200 -0.60 9.98 -5.99
C LEU A 200 -1.05 10.42 -4.60
N ASN A 201 -0.12 10.57 -3.67
CA ASN A 201 -0.43 11.08 -2.33
C ASN A 201 -0.75 12.57 -2.34
N ALA A 202 0.08 13.42 -2.96
CA ALA A 202 -0.01 14.87 -2.85
C ALA A 202 -1.14 15.47 -3.72
N GLU A 203 -1.29 14.97 -4.97
CA GLU A 203 -2.22 15.52 -5.95
C GLU A 203 -3.60 14.84 -5.89
N MET A 204 -3.64 13.53 -5.54
CA MET A 204 -4.87 12.75 -5.52
C MET A 204 -5.36 12.39 -4.10
N GLY A 205 -4.64 12.84 -3.07
CA GLY A 205 -5.02 12.61 -1.68
C GLY A 205 -4.96 11.14 -1.23
N LYS A 206 -4.28 10.25 -1.97
CA LYS A 206 -4.25 8.82 -1.65
C LYS A 206 -3.50 8.55 -0.34
N THR A 207 -4.10 7.77 0.53
CA THR A 207 -3.42 7.23 1.72
C THR A 207 -2.55 6.06 1.30
N ILE A 208 -1.26 6.11 1.64
CA ILE A 208 -0.27 5.11 1.22
C ILE A 208 0.45 4.54 2.45
N VAL A 209 0.52 3.23 2.54
CA VAL A 209 1.36 2.50 3.51
C VAL A 209 2.40 1.70 2.76
N MET A 210 3.66 2.11 2.87
CA MET A 210 4.78 1.48 2.19
C MET A 210 5.68 0.76 3.19
N VAL A 211 5.97 -0.49 2.93
CA VAL A 211 7.06 -1.23 3.60
C VAL A 211 8.32 -1.08 2.78
N THR A 212 9.41 -0.71 3.42
CA THR A 212 10.73 -0.66 2.76
C THR A 212 11.86 -0.81 3.77
N HIS A 213 12.98 -1.32 3.30
CA HIS A 213 14.26 -1.30 4.02
C HIS A 213 15.24 -0.25 3.43
N ASP A 214 14.89 0.40 2.30
CA ASP A 214 15.68 1.48 1.72
C ASP A 214 15.35 2.82 2.40
N PRO A 215 16.33 3.47 3.09
CA PRO A 215 16.14 4.77 3.72
C PRO A 215 15.75 5.87 2.73
N ARG A 216 16.18 5.79 1.47
CA ARG A 216 15.83 6.78 0.42
C ARG A 216 14.36 6.68 0.06
N ALA A 217 13.84 5.46 -0.08
CA ALA A 217 12.41 5.25 -0.30
C ALA A 217 11.58 5.76 0.90
N ALA A 218 12.02 5.46 2.11
CA ALA A 218 11.34 5.92 3.33
C ALA A 218 11.30 7.45 3.47
N GLN A 219 12.34 8.17 3.01
CA GLN A 219 12.39 9.65 3.05
C GLN A 219 11.33 10.31 2.15
N ARG A 220 10.74 9.58 1.20
CA ARG A 220 9.64 10.08 0.37
C ARG A 220 8.30 10.09 1.11
N ALA A 221 8.19 9.32 2.18
CA ALA A 221 7.00 9.30 3.03
C ALA A 221 6.99 10.50 3.99
N LYS A 222 5.78 10.98 4.33
CA LYS A 222 5.59 12.06 5.30
C LYS A 222 5.82 11.62 6.73
N LEU A 223 5.61 10.35 7.00
CA LEU A 223 5.78 9.71 8.30
C LEU A 223 6.57 8.43 8.12
N VAL A 224 7.55 8.21 9.00
CA VAL A 224 8.30 6.95 9.07
C VAL A 224 8.10 6.34 10.45
N ARG A 225 7.71 5.06 10.50
CA ARG A 225 7.64 4.28 11.74
C ARG A 225 8.58 3.10 11.66
N LEU A 226 9.18 2.77 12.79
CA LEU A 226 10.11 1.66 12.92
C LEU A 226 9.40 0.47 13.58
N LEU A 227 9.44 -0.68 12.91
CA LEU A 227 9.02 -1.95 13.47
C LEU A 227 10.26 -2.81 13.74
N ASP A 228 10.49 -3.14 15.00
CA ASP A 228 11.60 -4.00 15.42
C ASP A 228 11.09 -5.15 16.27
N LYS A 229 11.41 -6.38 15.87
CA LYS A 229 11.03 -7.64 16.57
C LYS A 229 9.53 -7.68 16.95
N GLY A 230 8.68 -7.18 16.05
CA GLY A 230 7.24 -7.18 16.27
C GLY A 230 6.69 -6.05 17.13
N TYR A 231 7.52 -5.10 17.57
CA TYR A 231 7.12 -3.93 18.34
C TYR A 231 7.23 -2.66 17.50
N MET A 232 6.21 -1.80 17.62
CA MET A 232 6.25 -0.48 16.98
C MET A 232 6.95 0.50 17.91
N ASN A 233 8.00 1.16 17.42
CA ASN A 233 8.64 2.24 18.15
C ASN A 233 7.94 3.57 17.80
N ASP A 234 7.33 4.21 18.80
CA ASP A 234 6.58 5.46 18.67
C ASP A 234 7.45 6.71 18.46
N ALA A 235 8.76 6.59 18.45
CA ALA A 235 9.62 7.70 18.09
C ALA A 235 9.45 8.00 16.60
N PRO A 236 9.02 9.23 16.21
CA PRO A 236 9.19 9.65 14.82
C PRO A 236 10.66 9.43 14.49
N ALA A 237 10.95 8.69 13.41
CA ALA A 237 12.32 8.47 13.00
C ALA A 237 12.96 9.84 12.80
N GLN A 238 13.74 10.30 13.77
CA GLN A 238 14.70 11.37 13.56
C GLN A 238 15.59 10.87 12.43
N ASN A 239 15.68 11.65 11.39
CA ASN A 239 16.40 11.36 10.15
C ASN A 239 17.69 10.57 10.45
N PRO A 240 17.80 9.26 10.08
CA PRO A 240 18.97 8.46 10.45
C PRO A 240 20.27 8.89 9.78
N LEU A 241 20.22 9.97 9.00
CA LEU A 241 21.37 10.57 8.31
C LEU A 241 21.89 11.87 8.97
N SER A 242 21.48 12.19 10.20
CA SER A 242 22.00 13.33 10.97
C SER A 242 23.00 12.90 12.08
N ALA A 243 23.69 11.78 11.90
CA ALA A 243 24.80 11.37 12.73
C ALA A 243 26.04 11.14 11.88
#